data_60c1a22cc607e3a2a767a89862758fd8
#
_entry.id   60c1a22cc607e3a2a767a89862758fd8
#
_cell.length_a   1.000
_cell.length_b   1.000
_cell.length_c   1.000
_cell.angle_alpha   90.00
_cell.angle_beta   90.00
_cell.angle_gamma   90.00
#
_symmetry.space_group_name_H-M   'P 1'
#
loop_
_entity.id
_entity.type
_entity.pdbx_description
1 polymer ?
#
loop_
_entity_poly.entity_id
_entity_poly.type
_entity_poly.pdbx_seq_one_letter_code
_entity_poly.pdbx_strand_id
1 'polypeptide(L)'
;MKINRVLLKFRKGLLLPRQLPNIDKIILHHACMNGSIEDVHHLHLSQGWAGIGYNYYIRVDGQVYKGRPLEYIPSHCAKNNASSIGICLEGDFRKVKPTEKQIESLKELVKYLKKTFPNIKNVYNHRDLFKTLCPVVDLKKMIQ
;
A
#
# COMPACT_ATOMS: atom_id res chain seq x y z
N MET A 1 -9.32 11.78 8.43
CA MET A 1 -9.41 10.33 8.67
C MET A 1 -8.38 9.89 9.70
N LYS A 2 -8.65 8.79 10.38
CA LYS A 2 -7.70 8.24 11.36
C LYS A 2 -6.74 7.25 10.69
N ILE A 3 -5.45 7.48 10.86
CA ILE A 3 -4.40 6.57 10.40
C ILE A 3 -3.63 6.11 11.64
N ASN A 4 -3.65 4.80 11.90
CA ASN A 4 -2.96 4.21 13.04
C ASN A 4 -1.46 4.10 12.75
N ARG A 5 -0.67 4.26 13.78
CA ARG A 5 0.79 4.12 13.72
C ARG A 5 1.21 3.06 14.72
N VAL A 6 2.05 2.14 14.28
CA VAL A 6 2.67 1.13 15.13
C VAL A 6 4.18 1.24 14.99
N LEU A 7 4.89 0.78 16.01
CA LEU A 7 6.35 0.79 15.97
C LEU A 7 6.82 -0.36 15.08
N LEU A 8 7.46 -0.01 13.96
CA LEU A 8 8.05 -0.96 13.02
C LEU A 8 9.55 -0.67 12.92
N LYS A 9 10.38 -1.68 13.15
CA LYS A 9 11.82 -1.55 13.02
C LYS A 9 12.28 -1.89 11.60
N PHE A 10 12.71 -0.88 10.86
CA PHE A 10 13.24 -1.04 9.51
C PHE A 10 14.76 -1.24 9.55
N ARG A 11 15.28 -1.96 8.54
CA ARG A 11 16.73 -1.99 8.27
C ARG A 11 17.11 -0.66 7.61
N LYS A 12 17.55 0.30 8.40
CA LYS A 12 17.78 1.68 7.95
C LYS A 12 18.76 1.80 6.78
N GLY A 13 19.76 0.92 6.71
CA GLY A 13 20.71 0.90 5.60
C GLY A 13 20.12 0.51 4.25
N LEU A 14 18.92 -0.04 4.23
CA LEU A 14 18.20 -0.43 3.01
C LEU A 14 17.08 0.55 2.65
N LEU A 15 16.83 1.57 3.47
CA LEU A 15 15.85 2.62 3.17
C LEU A 15 16.51 3.70 2.30
N LEU A 16 15.93 3.97 1.15
CA LEU A 16 16.41 4.97 0.21
C LEU A 16 15.48 6.18 0.22
N PRO A 17 15.98 7.39 0.45
CA PRO A 17 15.16 8.59 0.49
C PRO A 17 14.62 8.95 -0.89
N ARG A 18 13.49 9.68 -0.90
CA ARG A 18 12.92 10.24 -2.11
C ARG A 18 12.35 11.63 -1.87
N GLN A 19 12.14 12.37 -2.96
CA GLN A 19 11.48 13.66 -2.93
C GLN A 19 9.96 13.48 -3.04
N LEU A 20 9.22 13.97 -2.06
CA LEU A 20 7.76 13.82 -2.01
C LEU A 20 7.03 14.34 -3.27
N PRO A 21 7.45 15.48 -3.88
CA PRO A 21 6.81 15.96 -5.11
C PRO A 21 6.89 15.01 -6.31
N ASN A 22 7.80 14.03 -6.27
CA ASN A 22 7.92 13.04 -7.34
C ASN A 22 6.84 11.96 -7.28
N ILE A 23 6.04 11.95 -6.21
CA ILE A 23 4.91 11.02 -6.08
C ILE A 23 3.79 11.49 -7.02
N ASP A 24 3.47 10.68 -8.02
CA ASP A 24 2.50 11.01 -9.07
C ASP A 24 1.41 9.95 -9.27
N LYS A 25 1.43 8.86 -8.50
CA LYS A 25 0.44 7.80 -8.60
C LYS A 25 0.27 7.00 -7.31
N ILE A 26 -0.86 6.31 -7.23
CA ILE A 26 -1.17 5.34 -6.17
C ILE A 26 -1.33 3.98 -6.83
N ILE A 27 -0.78 2.94 -6.21
CA ILE A 27 -0.88 1.55 -6.68
C ILE A 27 -1.50 0.70 -5.58
N LEU A 28 -2.55 -0.05 -5.96
CA LEU A 28 -3.37 -0.84 -5.05
C LEU A 28 -3.00 -2.32 -5.10
N HIS A 29 -2.90 -2.93 -3.93
CA HIS A 29 -2.49 -4.32 -3.75
C HIS A 29 -3.42 -5.07 -2.80
N HIS A 30 -3.39 -6.42 -2.88
CA HIS A 30 -3.83 -7.27 -1.80
C HIS A 30 -2.62 -7.93 -1.14
N ALA A 31 -2.74 -8.29 0.14
CA ALA A 31 -1.64 -8.89 0.88
C ALA A 31 -1.41 -10.36 0.50
N CYS A 32 -2.42 -11.01 -0.09
CA CYS A 32 -2.42 -12.43 -0.36
C CYS A 32 -2.31 -13.26 0.93
N MET A 33 -2.71 -12.66 2.05
CA MET A 33 -2.69 -13.28 3.38
C MET A 33 -3.57 -12.50 4.34
N ASN A 34 -3.99 -13.12 5.43
CA ASN A 34 -4.56 -12.43 6.57
C ASN A 34 -3.45 -12.23 7.62
N GLY A 35 -3.47 -11.10 8.31
CA GLY A 35 -2.49 -10.80 9.33
C GLY A 35 -2.42 -9.32 9.63
N SER A 36 -1.72 -9.00 10.74
CA SER A 36 -1.45 -7.63 11.14
C SER A 36 -0.40 -6.97 10.25
N ILE A 37 -0.25 -5.66 10.38
CA ILE A 37 0.82 -4.95 9.68
C ILE A 37 2.19 -5.45 10.13
N GLU A 38 2.33 -5.84 11.40
CA GLU A 38 3.57 -6.42 11.93
C GLU A 38 3.89 -7.75 11.23
N ASP A 39 2.87 -8.57 10.94
CA ASP A 39 3.05 -9.83 10.22
C ASP A 39 3.58 -9.59 8.81
N VAL A 40 3.01 -8.62 8.10
CA VAL A 40 3.47 -8.24 6.76
C VAL A 40 4.90 -7.68 6.81
N HIS A 41 5.18 -6.85 7.81
CA HIS A 41 6.52 -6.28 8.02
C HIS A 41 7.56 -7.37 8.23
N HIS A 42 7.27 -8.34 9.11
CA HIS A 42 8.17 -9.47 9.37
C HIS A 42 8.37 -10.35 8.14
N LEU A 43 7.30 -10.56 7.36
CA LEU A 43 7.40 -11.30 6.11
C LEU A 43 8.40 -10.62 5.15
N HIS A 44 8.27 -9.30 4.96
CA HIS A 44 9.16 -8.57 4.07
C HIS A 44 10.60 -8.53 4.61
N LEU A 45 10.79 -8.41 5.93
CA LEU A 45 12.11 -8.55 6.54
C LEU A 45 12.73 -9.92 6.23
N SER A 46 11.93 -11.00 6.30
CA SER A 46 12.40 -12.35 6.02
C SER A 46 12.81 -12.54 4.55
N GLN A 47 12.29 -11.71 3.67
CA GLN A 47 12.64 -11.70 2.24
C GLN A 47 13.89 -10.86 1.95
N GLY A 48 14.50 -10.29 2.98
CA GLY A 48 15.70 -9.46 2.82
C GLY A 48 15.43 -7.99 2.56
N TRP A 49 14.17 -7.54 2.66
CA TRP A 49 13.80 -6.14 2.46
C TRP A 49 14.04 -5.32 3.73
N ALA A 50 13.96 -3.99 3.59
CA ALA A 50 14.10 -3.07 4.72
C ALA A 50 13.00 -3.23 5.78
N GLY A 51 11.90 -3.83 5.41
CA GLY A 51 10.67 -3.97 6.18
C GLY A 51 9.49 -3.91 5.24
N ILE A 52 8.29 -3.66 5.78
CA ILE A 52 7.08 -3.57 4.95
C ILE A 52 7.32 -2.66 3.74
N GLY A 53 6.98 -3.15 2.56
CA GLY A 53 7.17 -2.43 1.31
C GLY A 53 6.05 -1.46 0.98
N TYR A 54 4.87 -1.61 1.58
CA TYR A 54 3.72 -0.73 1.36
C TYR A 54 3.79 0.49 2.27
N ASN A 55 3.25 1.60 1.81
CA ASN A 55 3.16 2.82 2.61
C ASN A 55 1.93 2.80 3.55
N TYR A 56 0.87 2.11 3.13
CA TYR A 56 -0.37 1.96 3.94
C TYR A 56 -0.90 0.55 3.86
N TYR A 57 -1.52 0.12 4.95
CA TYR A 57 -2.12 -1.21 5.06
C TYR A 57 -3.51 -1.07 5.67
N ILE A 58 -4.53 -1.68 5.03
CA ILE A 58 -5.92 -1.61 5.49
C ILE A 58 -6.37 -2.99 5.93
N ARG A 59 -6.71 -3.13 7.22
CA ARG A 59 -7.19 -4.37 7.82
C ARG A 59 -8.63 -4.66 7.37
N VAL A 60 -9.07 -5.90 7.57
CA VAL A 60 -10.44 -6.35 7.20
C VAL A 60 -11.53 -5.54 7.90
N ASP A 61 -11.27 -4.98 9.07
CA ASP A 61 -12.20 -4.12 9.80
C ASP A 61 -12.19 -2.66 9.32
N GLY A 62 -11.41 -2.36 8.30
CA GLY A 62 -11.29 -1.03 7.71
C GLY A 62 -10.30 -0.10 8.39
N GLN A 63 -9.62 -0.54 9.44
CA GLN A 63 -8.60 0.29 10.07
C GLN A 63 -7.39 0.45 9.15
N VAL A 64 -6.92 1.69 9.04
CA VAL A 64 -5.79 2.06 8.18
C VAL A 64 -4.55 2.21 9.04
N TYR A 65 -3.46 1.62 8.60
CA TYR A 65 -2.16 1.67 9.28
C TYR A 65 -1.10 2.26 8.36
N LYS A 66 -0.21 3.06 8.94
CA LYS A 66 0.96 3.58 8.24
C LYS A 66 2.06 2.50 8.21
N GLY A 67 2.55 2.20 7.02
CA GLY A 67 3.65 1.25 6.81
C GLY A 67 4.98 1.97 6.62
N ARG A 68 5.66 1.71 5.48
CA ARG A 68 6.93 2.39 5.19
C ARG A 68 6.69 3.89 5.07
N PRO A 69 7.50 4.73 5.76
CA PRO A 69 7.33 6.18 5.67
C PRO A 69 7.41 6.69 4.24
N LEU A 70 6.61 7.72 3.92
CA LEU A 70 6.49 8.26 2.56
C LEU A 70 7.80 8.89 2.05
N GLU A 71 8.65 9.39 2.94
CA GLU A 71 9.94 9.98 2.59
C GLU A 71 10.98 8.96 2.09
N TYR A 72 10.67 7.67 2.17
CA TYR A 72 11.52 6.61 1.63
C TYR A 72 10.84 5.91 0.46
N ILE A 73 11.66 5.42 -0.48
CA ILE A 73 11.16 4.67 -1.63
C ILE A 73 10.53 3.36 -1.14
N PRO A 74 9.26 3.09 -1.44
CA PRO A 74 8.61 1.84 -1.09
C PRO A 74 9.12 0.67 -1.93
N SER A 75 8.68 -0.54 -1.62
CA SER A 75 9.00 -1.75 -2.37
C SER A 75 7.71 -2.53 -2.62
N HIS A 76 7.01 -2.24 -3.71
CA HIS A 76 5.74 -2.90 -4.00
C HIS A 76 5.44 -3.06 -5.49
N CYS A 77 6.10 -2.31 -6.35
CA CYS A 77 5.88 -2.40 -7.80
C CYS A 77 7.16 -1.98 -8.53
N ALA A 78 7.90 -2.95 -9.05
CA ALA A 78 9.15 -2.69 -9.76
C ALA A 78 9.01 -1.60 -10.83
N LYS A 79 10.01 -0.74 -10.95
CA LYS A 79 10.09 0.42 -11.85
C LYS A 79 9.15 1.57 -11.49
N ASN A 80 8.23 1.39 -10.54
CA ASN A 80 7.26 2.41 -10.14
C ASN A 80 7.38 2.81 -8.68
N ASN A 81 8.32 2.23 -7.93
CA ASN A 81 8.43 2.46 -6.49
C ASN A 81 8.71 3.93 -6.14
N ALA A 82 9.67 4.56 -6.82
CA ALA A 82 10.11 5.90 -6.48
C ALA A 82 9.03 6.97 -6.67
N SER A 83 8.06 6.74 -7.55
CA SER A 83 7.03 7.71 -7.92
C SER A 83 5.63 7.37 -7.41
N SER A 84 5.49 6.36 -6.54
CA SER A 84 4.17 5.88 -6.14
C SER A 84 4.00 5.76 -4.63
N ILE A 85 2.72 5.71 -4.23
CA ILE A 85 2.29 5.28 -2.90
C ILE A 85 1.67 3.91 -3.06
N GLY A 86 2.15 2.93 -2.31
CA GLY A 86 1.58 1.59 -2.28
C GLY A 86 0.58 1.44 -1.14
N ILE A 87 -0.64 1.04 -1.47
CA ILE A 87 -1.69 0.73 -0.48
C ILE A 87 -2.04 -0.74 -0.62
N CYS A 88 -1.95 -1.49 0.47
CA CYS A 88 -2.25 -2.91 0.50
C CYS A 88 -3.45 -3.20 1.40
N LEU A 89 -4.37 -4.03 0.93
CA LEU A 89 -5.51 -4.51 1.70
C LEU A 89 -5.22 -5.91 2.22
N GLU A 90 -5.51 -6.13 3.50
CA GLU A 90 -5.43 -7.44 4.12
C GLU A 90 -6.39 -8.41 3.44
N GLY A 91 -5.92 -9.61 3.12
CA GLY A 91 -6.73 -10.68 2.56
C GLY A 91 -6.12 -11.28 1.31
N ASP A 92 -6.58 -12.48 0.99
CA ASP A 92 -6.28 -13.15 -0.27
C ASP A 92 -7.52 -13.08 -1.15
N PHE A 93 -7.54 -12.14 -2.09
CA PHE A 93 -8.70 -11.87 -2.93
C PHE A 93 -8.90 -12.89 -4.06
N ARG A 94 -8.05 -13.93 -4.11
CA ARG A 94 -8.34 -15.13 -4.89
C ARG A 94 -9.43 -15.99 -4.20
N LYS A 95 -9.60 -15.84 -2.89
CA LYS A 95 -10.48 -16.66 -2.05
C LYS A 95 -11.66 -15.91 -1.46
N VAL A 96 -11.46 -14.64 -1.11
CA VAL A 96 -12.47 -13.79 -0.48
C VAL A 96 -12.53 -12.45 -1.17
N LYS A 97 -13.62 -11.71 -0.97
CA LYS A 97 -13.75 -10.32 -1.46
C LYS A 97 -13.25 -9.35 -0.39
N PRO A 98 -12.79 -8.16 -0.79
CA PRO A 98 -12.56 -7.08 0.17
C PRO A 98 -13.85 -6.79 0.93
N THR A 99 -13.73 -6.43 2.21
CA THR A 99 -14.91 -6.05 3.00
C THR A 99 -15.38 -4.66 2.59
N GLU A 100 -16.66 -4.36 2.86
CA GLU A 100 -17.19 -3.02 2.61
C GLU A 100 -16.41 -1.96 3.39
N LYS A 101 -16.02 -2.27 4.63
CA LYS A 101 -15.21 -1.38 5.46
C LYS A 101 -13.83 -1.11 4.85
N GLN A 102 -13.22 -2.12 4.25
CA GLN A 102 -11.95 -1.93 3.53
C GLN A 102 -12.11 -0.99 2.34
N ILE A 103 -13.15 -1.19 1.53
CA ILE A 103 -13.39 -0.36 0.35
C ILE A 103 -13.70 1.07 0.75
N GLU A 104 -14.51 1.28 1.78
CA GLU A 104 -14.82 2.60 2.31
C GLU A 104 -13.56 3.32 2.80
N SER A 105 -12.73 2.65 3.58
CA SER A 105 -11.47 3.21 4.06
C SER A 105 -10.48 3.48 2.93
N LEU A 106 -10.41 2.60 1.94
CA LEU A 106 -9.56 2.80 0.77
C LEU A 106 -9.99 4.06 0.00
N LYS A 107 -11.28 4.23 -0.20
CA LYS A 107 -11.85 5.39 -0.88
C LYS A 107 -11.48 6.69 -0.16
N GLU A 108 -11.63 6.73 1.16
CA GLU A 108 -11.24 7.89 1.98
C GLU A 108 -9.75 8.16 1.91
N LEU A 109 -8.92 7.11 2.02
CA LEU A 109 -7.47 7.24 1.99
C LEU A 109 -6.98 7.80 0.64
N VAL A 110 -7.50 7.27 -0.46
CA VAL A 110 -7.15 7.75 -1.79
C VAL A 110 -7.52 9.22 -1.95
N LYS A 111 -8.70 9.62 -1.50
CA LYS A 111 -9.14 11.02 -1.53
C LYS A 111 -8.21 11.92 -0.71
N TYR A 112 -7.85 11.48 0.49
CA TYR A 112 -6.93 12.19 1.38
C TYR A 112 -5.54 12.36 0.72
N LEU A 113 -5.00 11.30 0.14
CA LEU A 113 -3.68 11.32 -0.49
C LEU A 113 -3.65 12.21 -1.74
N LYS A 114 -4.69 12.17 -2.56
CA LYS A 114 -4.78 13.05 -3.74
C LYS A 114 -4.82 14.53 -3.34
N LYS A 115 -5.47 14.84 -2.23
CA LYS A 115 -5.51 16.21 -1.70
C LYS A 115 -4.14 16.64 -1.15
N THR A 116 -3.47 15.74 -0.45
CA THR A 116 -2.16 15.99 0.17
C THR A 116 -1.04 16.08 -0.86
N PHE A 117 -1.11 15.24 -1.90
CA PHE A 117 -0.10 15.16 -2.96
C PHE A 117 -0.74 15.50 -4.31
N PRO A 118 -0.79 16.80 -4.66
CA PRO A 118 -1.52 17.24 -5.87
C PRO A 118 -0.97 16.69 -7.19
N ASN A 119 0.26 16.18 -7.19
CA ASN A 119 0.87 15.59 -8.39
C ASN A 119 0.36 14.18 -8.67
N ILE A 120 -0.40 13.57 -7.76
CA ILE A 120 -1.05 12.28 -8.02
C ILE A 120 -2.15 12.46 -9.06
N LYS A 121 -1.94 11.86 -10.24
CA LYS A 121 -2.89 11.94 -11.36
C LYS A 121 -3.70 10.67 -11.52
N ASN A 122 -3.13 9.51 -11.18
CA ASN A 122 -3.77 8.23 -11.45
C ASN A 122 -3.67 7.27 -10.26
N VAL A 123 -4.67 6.39 -10.19
CA VAL A 123 -4.68 5.24 -9.29
C VAL A 123 -4.68 4.00 -10.18
N TYR A 124 -3.83 3.05 -9.84
CA TYR A 124 -3.68 1.79 -10.60
C TYR A 124 -3.88 0.59 -9.67
N ASN A 125 -4.40 -0.49 -10.23
CA ASN A 125 -4.19 -1.81 -9.64
C ASN A 125 -2.75 -2.25 -9.96
N HIS A 126 -2.11 -3.04 -9.11
CA HIS A 126 -0.73 -3.50 -9.35
C HIS A 126 -0.59 -4.16 -10.73
N ARG A 127 -1.57 -4.99 -11.13
CA ARG A 127 -1.55 -5.67 -12.43
C ARG A 127 -1.57 -4.74 -13.65
N ASP A 128 -1.95 -3.49 -13.48
CA ASP A 128 -1.97 -2.52 -14.57
C ASP A 128 -0.56 -2.10 -14.97
N LEU A 129 0.41 -2.23 -14.05
CA LEU A 129 1.78 -1.74 -14.23
C LEU A 129 2.85 -2.85 -14.13
N PHE A 130 2.45 -4.07 -13.77
CA PHE A 130 3.38 -5.17 -13.59
C PHE A 130 2.70 -6.49 -13.98
N LYS A 131 3.48 -7.48 -14.41
CA LYS A 131 2.95 -8.81 -14.75
C LYS A 131 2.63 -9.59 -13.48
N THR A 132 1.44 -9.39 -12.95
CA THR A 132 0.92 -10.03 -11.74
C THR A 132 -0.60 -10.04 -11.79
N LEU A 133 -1.23 -10.91 -11.01
CA LEU A 133 -2.69 -10.93 -10.85
C LEU A 133 -3.15 -9.97 -9.75
N CYS A 134 -2.24 -9.50 -8.89
CA CYS A 134 -2.55 -8.60 -7.77
C CYS A 134 -3.22 -7.32 -8.27
N PRO A 135 -4.29 -6.87 -7.63
CA PRO A 135 -4.95 -7.38 -6.42
C PRO A 135 -6.08 -8.38 -6.70
N VAL A 136 -6.11 -9.04 -7.83
CA VAL A 136 -7.09 -10.03 -8.32
C VAL A 136 -8.43 -9.38 -8.67
N VAL A 137 -9.04 -8.66 -7.72
CA VAL A 137 -10.25 -7.87 -7.94
C VAL A 137 -9.88 -6.47 -8.42
N ASP A 138 -10.80 -5.80 -9.09
CA ASP A 138 -10.57 -4.45 -9.61
C ASP A 138 -10.84 -3.41 -8.51
N LEU A 139 -9.86 -3.19 -7.64
CA LEU A 139 -9.97 -2.23 -6.54
C LEU A 139 -10.17 -0.80 -7.05
N LYS A 140 -9.51 -0.44 -8.13
CA LYS A 140 -9.66 0.88 -8.75
C LYS A 140 -11.12 1.16 -9.11
N LYS A 141 -11.79 0.19 -9.70
CA LYS A 141 -13.21 0.29 -10.06
C LYS A 141 -14.10 0.35 -8.82
N MET A 142 -13.78 -0.42 -7.79
CA MET A 142 -14.57 -0.49 -6.55
C MET A 142 -14.63 0.82 -5.78
N ILE A 143 -13.64 1.71 -5.96
CA ILE A 143 -13.59 3.00 -5.27
C ILE A 143 -14.07 4.17 -6.12
N GLN A 144 -14.52 3.92 -7.32
CA GLN A 144 -15.09 4.96 -8.19
C GLN A 144 -16.48 5.40 -7.72
#